data_245f4f121c5bc13c69102dd0b1b86947
#
_entry.id   245f4f121c5bc13c69102dd0b1b86947
#
_cell.length_a   1.000
_cell.length_b   1.000
_cell.length_c   1.000
_cell.angle_alpha   90.00
_cell.angle_beta   90.00
_cell.angle_gamma   90.00
#
_symmetry.space_group_name_H-M   'P 1'
#
loop_
_entity.id
_entity.type
_entity.pdbx_description
1 polymer ?
#
loop_
_entity_poly.entity_id
_entity_poly.type
_entity_poly.pdbx_seq_one_letter_code
_entity_poly.pdbx_strand_id
1 'polypeptide(L)'
;MVRLTAPTILGLAVSDAYLVVKETAIIGTIPQEEVFHRIEDRGLWEVFARHMMVQTNKLYLYSGQLSAPTSYELVRKQLIELINEPESLRNSISVERYIRDKVHLSRTCVMKILSDLKTGGYIVIEVGRLREIKHLPLKY
;
A
#
# COMPACT_ATOMS: atom_id res chain seq x y z
N MET A 1 -11.68 17.96 15.40
CA MET A 1 -11.64 16.52 15.14
C MET A 1 -13.05 15.99 15.26
N VAL A 2 -13.69 15.66 14.17
CA VAL A 2 -15.05 15.09 14.17
C VAL A 2 -14.89 13.59 14.17
N ARG A 3 -15.32 12.93 15.24
CA ARG A 3 -15.36 11.48 15.34
C ARG A 3 -16.66 11.03 14.69
N LEU A 4 -16.56 10.60 13.43
CA LEU A 4 -17.67 9.96 12.74
C LEU A 4 -17.54 8.46 12.97
N THR A 5 -18.33 7.93 13.88
CA THR A 5 -18.63 6.50 13.88
C THR A 5 -19.50 6.26 12.66
N ALA A 6 -18.88 5.85 11.55
CA ALA A 6 -19.65 5.38 10.41
C ALA A 6 -20.05 3.94 10.72
N PRO A 7 -21.35 3.66 11.04
CA PRO A 7 -21.81 2.30 10.97
C PRO A 7 -21.57 1.85 9.54
N THR A 8 -20.94 0.71 9.37
CA THR A 8 -20.82 0.13 8.03
C THR A 8 -22.22 -0.10 7.52
N ILE A 9 -22.42 0.06 6.22
CA ILE A 9 -23.70 -0.18 5.51
C ILE A 9 -24.31 -1.56 5.85
N LEU A 10 -23.53 -2.49 6.39
CA LEU A 10 -23.95 -3.82 6.80
C LEU A 10 -24.34 -3.94 8.29
N GLY A 11 -24.52 -2.83 9.00
CA GLY A 11 -24.93 -2.86 10.42
C GLY A 11 -23.82 -3.29 11.39
N LEU A 12 -22.62 -3.52 10.91
CA LEU A 12 -21.45 -3.78 11.74
C LEU A 12 -20.86 -2.43 12.19
N ALA A 13 -21.07 -2.08 13.46
CA ALA A 13 -20.42 -0.91 14.05
C ALA A 13 -18.92 -1.16 14.09
N VAL A 14 -18.16 -0.47 13.24
CA VAL A 14 -16.71 -0.36 13.40
C VAL A 14 -16.46 0.74 14.42
N SER A 15 -16.28 0.35 15.69
CA SER A 15 -16.21 1.26 16.84
C SER A 15 -15.01 2.22 16.79
N ASP A 16 -14.00 1.93 15.96
CA ASP A 16 -12.71 2.64 15.97
C ASP A 16 -12.38 3.36 14.65
N ALA A 17 -13.33 3.44 13.70
CA ALA A 17 -13.14 4.21 12.48
C ALA A 17 -13.43 5.69 12.73
N TYR A 18 -12.51 6.56 12.36
CA TYR A 18 -12.67 8.01 12.43
C TYR A 18 -12.18 8.67 11.14
N LEU A 19 -12.84 9.77 10.77
CA LEU A 19 -12.41 10.60 9.67
C LEU A 19 -11.63 11.80 10.20
N VAL A 20 -10.46 12.04 9.61
CA VAL A 20 -9.66 13.24 9.88
C VAL A 20 -9.77 14.15 8.68
N VAL A 21 -10.40 15.30 8.86
CA VAL A 21 -10.47 16.34 7.83
C VAL A 21 -9.14 17.10 7.86
N LYS A 22 -8.37 17.00 6.80
CA LYS A 22 -7.07 17.69 6.65
C LYS A 22 -7.22 19.06 5.99
N GLU A 23 -8.24 19.24 5.17
CA GLU A 23 -8.57 20.49 4.49
C GLU A 23 -10.06 20.75 4.64
N THR A 24 -10.51 22.00 4.40
CA THR A 24 -11.94 22.34 4.47
C THR A 24 -12.73 21.48 3.48
N ALA A 25 -13.70 20.73 4.00
CA ALA A 25 -14.53 19.82 3.21
C ALA A 25 -16.00 19.96 3.59
N ILE A 26 -16.87 19.81 2.59
CA ILE A 26 -18.33 19.72 2.81
C ILE A 26 -18.65 18.22 2.91
N ILE A 27 -19.23 17.79 4.03
CA ILE A 27 -19.60 16.41 4.28
C ILE A 27 -21.12 16.32 4.30
N GLY A 28 -21.68 15.46 3.44
CA GLY A 28 -23.09 15.05 3.49
C GLY A 28 -23.22 13.78 4.36
N THR A 29 -24.24 13.75 5.21
CA THR A 29 -24.60 12.56 5.99
C THR A 29 -26.03 12.14 5.66
N ILE A 30 -26.25 10.84 5.60
CA ILE A 30 -27.58 10.23 5.36
C ILE A 30 -27.77 9.14 6.43
N PRO A 31 -28.97 9.03 7.06
CA PRO A 31 -29.28 7.93 7.93
C PRO A 31 -29.15 6.58 7.20
N GLN A 32 -28.67 5.56 7.89
CA GLN A 32 -28.42 4.25 7.29
C GLN A 32 -29.69 3.64 6.67
N GLU A 33 -30.82 3.73 7.35
CA GLU A 33 -32.10 3.23 6.87
C GLU A 33 -32.52 3.89 5.55
N GLU A 34 -32.32 5.20 5.44
CA GLU A 34 -32.63 5.94 4.23
C GLU A 34 -31.70 5.54 3.05
N VAL A 35 -30.46 5.16 3.32
CA VAL A 35 -29.54 4.67 2.29
C VAL A 35 -30.08 3.41 1.63
N PHE A 36 -30.54 2.43 2.44
CA PHE A 36 -31.11 1.17 1.90
C PHE A 36 -32.35 1.43 1.06
N HIS A 37 -33.27 2.23 1.55
CA HIS A 37 -34.48 2.60 0.79
C HIS A 37 -34.12 3.25 -0.55
N ARG A 38 -33.19 4.18 -0.57
CA ARG A 38 -32.76 4.85 -1.82
C ARG A 38 -32.05 3.91 -2.80
N ILE A 39 -31.27 2.95 -2.30
CA ILE A 39 -30.62 1.93 -3.15
C ILE A 39 -31.69 1.05 -3.80
N GLU A 40 -32.69 0.61 -3.03
CA GLU A 40 -33.80 -0.23 -3.51
C GLU A 40 -34.65 0.53 -4.53
N ASP A 41 -35.18 1.69 -4.16
CA ASP A 41 -36.10 2.49 -4.97
C ASP A 41 -35.51 2.91 -6.31
N ARG A 42 -34.18 3.12 -6.35
CA ARG A 42 -33.50 3.55 -7.57
C ARG A 42 -32.78 2.43 -8.31
N GLY A 43 -32.89 1.18 -7.86
CA GLY A 43 -32.23 0.02 -8.46
C GLY A 43 -30.72 0.12 -8.47
N LEU A 44 -30.11 0.70 -7.43
CA LEU A 44 -28.67 1.01 -7.39
C LEU A 44 -27.82 -0.14 -6.83
N TRP A 45 -28.36 -1.33 -6.65
CA TRP A 45 -27.64 -2.48 -6.10
C TRP A 45 -26.40 -2.86 -6.91
N GLU A 46 -26.47 -2.79 -8.24
CA GLU A 46 -25.31 -3.08 -9.08
C GLU A 46 -24.18 -2.08 -8.87
N VAL A 47 -24.50 -0.78 -8.83
CA VAL A 47 -23.52 0.29 -8.58
C VAL A 47 -22.90 0.13 -7.20
N PHE A 48 -23.73 -0.19 -6.20
CA PHE A 48 -23.29 -0.44 -4.84
C PHE A 48 -22.35 -1.66 -4.77
N ALA A 49 -22.74 -2.78 -5.40
CA ALA A 49 -21.93 -3.99 -5.45
C ALA A 49 -20.56 -3.72 -6.11
N ARG A 50 -20.53 -3.03 -7.25
CA ARG A 50 -19.28 -2.63 -7.93
C ARG A 50 -18.41 -1.76 -7.01
N HIS A 51 -19.01 -0.80 -6.31
CA HIS A 51 -18.27 0.03 -5.35
C HIS A 51 -17.65 -0.82 -4.22
N MET A 52 -18.42 -1.74 -3.65
CA MET A 52 -17.93 -2.64 -2.59
C MET A 52 -16.80 -3.54 -3.09
N MET A 53 -16.88 -4.06 -4.32
CA MET A 53 -15.80 -4.85 -4.92
C MET A 53 -14.50 -4.04 -5.04
N VAL A 54 -14.58 -2.78 -5.45
CA VAL A 54 -13.42 -1.88 -5.52
C VAL A 54 -12.82 -1.63 -4.13
N GLN A 55 -13.66 -1.37 -3.12
CA GLN A 55 -13.19 -1.16 -1.75
C GLN A 55 -12.57 -2.44 -1.16
N THR A 56 -13.21 -3.59 -1.38
CA THR A 56 -12.69 -4.90 -0.94
C THR A 56 -11.34 -5.19 -1.59
N ASN A 57 -11.19 -4.92 -2.88
CA ASN A 57 -9.91 -5.10 -3.56
C ASN A 57 -8.81 -4.19 -2.98
N LYS A 58 -9.14 -2.93 -2.68
CA LYS A 58 -8.21 -2.04 -1.97
C LYS A 58 -7.82 -2.60 -0.61
N LEU A 59 -8.80 -3.04 0.19
CA LEU A 59 -8.54 -3.66 1.50
C LEU A 59 -7.69 -4.92 1.38
N TYR A 60 -7.93 -5.75 0.38
CA TYR A 60 -7.11 -6.94 0.10
C TYR A 60 -5.66 -6.57 -0.22
N LEU A 61 -5.45 -5.57 -1.07
CA LEU A 61 -4.10 -5.07 -1.37
C LEU A 61 -3.42 -4.48 -0.13
N TYR A 62 -4.15 -3.77 0.72
CA TYR A 62 -3.63 -3.27 1.99
C TYR A 62 -3.37 -4.41 3.00
N SER A 63 -4.23 -5.42 3.09
CA SER A 63 -4.02 -6.56 4.00
C SER A 63 -2.80 -7.39 3.61
N GLY A 64 -2.51 -7.53 2.32
CA GLY A 64 -1.26 -8.09 1.83
C GLY A 64 -0.01 -7.31 2.28
N GLN A 65 -0.18 -6.02 2.58
CA GLN A 65 0.87 -5.19 3.20
C GLN A 65 0.89 -5.31 4.73
N LEU A 66 -0.23 -5.71 5.34
CA LEU A 66 -0.40 -5.89 6.80
C LEU A 66 -0.09 -7.32 7.27
N SER A 67 -0.09 -8.29 6.39
CA SER A 67 0.47 -9.63 6.65
C SER A 67 1.98 -9.51 6.73
N ALA A 68 2.46 -8.92 7.81
CA ALA A 68 3.85 -8.57 8.13
C ALA A 68 4.85 -9.12 7.08
N PRO A 69 5.00 -8.47 5.92
CA PRO A 69 5.98 -8.93 4.96
C PRO A 69 7.32 -8.85 5.67
N THR A 70 8.10 -9.90 5.56
CA THR A 70 9.46 -9.88 6.12
C THR A 70 10.19 -8.65 5.58
N SER A 71 11.16 -8.15 6.33
CA SER A 71 11.99 -7.02 5.85
C SER A 71 12.56 -7.30 4.46
N TYR A 72 12.85 -8.56 4.18
CA TYR A 72 13.29 -9.01 2.85
C TYR A 72 12.22 -8.82 1.77
N GLU A 73 10.99 -9.23 2.01
CA GLU A 73 9.89 -9.08 1.04
C GLU A 73 9.61 -7.62 0.72
N LEU A 74 9.69 -6.74 1.73
CA LEU A 74 9.58 -5.29 1.52
C LEU A 74 10.70 -4.76 0.62
N VAL A 75 11.96 -5.12 0.92
CA VAL A 75 13.11 -4.73 0.11
C VAL A 75 13.00 -5.31 -1.30
N ARG A 76 12.64 -6.59 -1.43
CA ARG A 76 12.45 -7.26 -2.71
C ARG A 76 11.44 -6.54 -3.60
N LYS A 77 10.28 -6.17 -3.04
CA LYS A 77 9.24 -5.41 -3.76
C LYS A 77 9.79 -4.08 -4.26
N GLN A 78 10.49 -3.34 -3.41
CA GLN A 78 11.05 -2.04 -3.78
C GLN A 78 12.17 -2.14 -4.83
N LEU A 79 12.95 -3.22 -4.82
CA LEU A 79 13.95 -3.48 -5.87
C LEU A 79 13.28 -3.73 -7.23
N ILE A 80 12.19 -4.51 -7.26
CA ILE A 80 11.43 -4.77 -8.49
C ILE A 80 10.77 -3.49 -9.00
N GLU A 81 10.25 -2.64 -8.13
CA GLU A 81 9.71 -1.33 -8.52
C GLU A 81 10.82 -0.45 -9.09
N LEU A 82 11.95 -0.34 -8.40
CA LEU A 82 13.06 0.53 -8.81
C LEU A 82 13.64 0.14 -10.18
N ILE A 83 13.80 -1.15 -10.48
CA ILE A 83 14.36 -1.58 -11.77
C ILE A 83 13.45 -1.23 -12.95
N ASN A 84 12.13 -1.11 -12.72
CA ASN A 84 11.14 -0.72 -13.72
C ASN A 84 10.98 0.81 -13.84
N GLU A 85 11.61 1.59 -12.97
CA GLU A 85 11.61 3.06 -13.08
C GLU A 85 12.48 3.53 -14.26
N PRO A 86 12.20 4.72 -14.80
CA PRO A 86 13.03 5.32 -15.84
C PRO A 86 14.51 5.40 -15.43
N GLU A 87 15.41 5.23 -16.39
CA GLU A 87 16.86 5.21 -16.15
C GLU A 87 17.33 6.52 -15.50
N SER A 88 16.75 7.65 -15.88
CA SER A 88 17.03 8.96 -15.28
C SER A 88 16.81 8.96 -13.76
N LEU A 89 15.71 8.36 -13.30
CA LEU A 89 15.40 8.24 -11.87
C LEU A 89 16.33 7.23 -11.20
N ARG A 90 16.56 6.07 -11.79
CA ARG A 90 17.48 5.06 -11.25
C ARG A 90 18.90 5.58 -11.06
N ASN A 91 19.33 6.44 -11.97
CA ASN A 91 20.65 7.09 -11.91
C ASN A 91 20.71 8.29 -10.94
N SER A 92 19.59 8.85 -10.52
CA SER A 92 19.53 10.01 -9.62
C SER A 92 19.48 9.63 -8.13
N ILE A 93 18.97 8.46 -7.78
CA ILE A 93 18.72 8.04 -6.40
C ILE A 93 19.51 6.79 -6.02
N SER A 94 20.01 6.71 -4.77
CA SER A 94 20.60 5.47 -4.28
C SER A 94 19.52 4.43 -3.94
N VAL A 95 19.83 3.14 -4.15
CA VAL A 95 18.94 2.03 -3.84
C VAL A 95 18.46 2.08 -2.39
N GLU A 96 19.39 2.32 -1.46
CA GLU A 96 19.11 2.39 -0.04
C GLU A 96 18.10 3.51 0.27
N ARG A 97 18.31 4.71 -0.29
CA ARG A 97 17.40 5.84 -0.07
C ARG A 97 16.02 5.58 -0.67
N TYR A 98 15.94 5.08 -1.90
CA TYR A 98 14.68 4.75 -2.56
C TYR A 98 13.83 3.77 -1.73
N ILE A 99 14.48 2.73 -1.17
CA ILE A 99 13.79 1.75 -0.32
C ILE A 99 13.31 2.40 0.97
N ARG A 100 14.18 3.13 1.69
CA ARG A 100 13.82 3.74 2.98
C ARG A 100 12.73 4.79 2.88
N ASP A 101 12.68 5.54 1.79
CA ASP A 101 11.63 6.55 1.59
C ASP A 101 10.24 5.92 1.41
N LYS A 102 10.18 4.62 1.06
CA LYS A 102 8.91 3.89 0.81
C LYS A 102 8.54 2.87 1.88
N VAL A 103 9.49 2.43 2.69
CA VAL A 103 9.26 1.40 3.72
C VAL A 103 9.86 1.81 5.06
N HIS A 104 9.16 1.44 6.15
CA HIS A 104 9.60 1.75 7.51
C HIS A 104 10.67 0.74 8.01
N LEU A 105 11.81 0.68 7.32
CA LEU A 105 12.95 -0.15 7.73
C LEU A 105 14.14 0.73 8.14
N SER A 106 14.89 0.25 9.13
CA SER A 106 16.14 0.92 9.51
C SER A 106 17.18 0.83 8.37
N ARG A 107 18.05 1.82 8.28
CA ARG A 107 19.15 1.82 7.31
C ARG A 107 20.01 0.57 7.42
N THR A 108 20.31 0.15 8.63
CA THR A 108 21.12 -1.05 8.88
C THR A 108 20.46 -2.31 8.33
N CYS A 109 19.13 -2.46 8.51
CA CYS A 109 18.39 -3.58 7.98
C CYS A 109 18.41 -3.59 6.45
N VAL A 110 18.12 -2.47 5.82
CA VAL A 110 18.15 -2.34 4.34
C VAL A 110 19.54 -2.65 3.80
N MET A 111 20.59 -2.04 4.37
CA MET A 111 21.96 -2.24 3.93
C MET A 111 22.42 -3.69 4.08
N LYS A 112 22.03 -4.36 5.17
CA LYS A 112 22.34 -5.79 5.36
C LYS A 112 21.74 -6.63 4.24
N ILE A 113 20.44 -6.48 3.97
CA ILE A 113 19.74 -7.24 2.92
C ILE A 113 20.37 -6.96 1.55
N LEU A 114 20.65 -5.70 1.22
CA LEU A 114 21.29 -5.33 -0.05
C LEU A 114 22.69 -5.92 -0.18
N SER A 115 23.47 -5.93 0.91
CA SER A 115 24.80 -6.55 0.94
C SER A 115 24.74 -8.04 0.68
N ASP A 116 23.83 -8.73 1.35
CA ASP A 116 23.66 -10.17 1.21
C ASP A 116 23.20 -10.53 -0.22
N LEU A 117 22.25 -9.78 -0.79
CA LEU A 117 21.82 -9.96 -2.18
C LEU A 117 22.92 -9.69 -3.19
N LYS A 118 23.77 -8.69 -2.95
CA LYS A 118 24.92 -8.39 -3.80
C LYS A 118 25.98 -9.49 -3.72
N THR A 119 26.32 -9.93 -2.51
CA THR A 119 27.29 -11.00 -2.26
C THR A 119 26.82 -12.33 -2.86
N GLY A 120 25.52 -12.62 -2.77
CA GLY A 120 24.90 -13.79 -3.41
C GLY A 120 24.80 -13.69 -4.93
N GLY A 121 25.19 -12.57 -5.53
CA GLY A 121 25.13 -12.36 -6.98
C GLY A 121 23.72 -12.18 -7.54
N TYR A 122 22.70 -11.91 -6.69
CA TYR A 122 21.32 -11.74 -7.10
C TYR A 122 21.03 -10.39 -7.73
N ILE A 123 21.79 -9.35 -7.33
CA ILE A 123 21.66 -7.98 -7.82
C ILE A 123 23.03 -7.38 -8.13
N VAL A 124 23.03 -6.43 -9.07
CA VAL A 124 24.21 -5.63 -9.38
C VAL A 124 23.96 -4.19 -8.93
N ILE A 125 24.77 -3.72 -7.97
CA ILE A 125 24.74 -2.34 -7.48
C ILE A 125 26.13 -1.73 -7.72
N GLU A 126 26.16 -0.62 -8.48
CA GLU A 126 27.37 0.17 -8.76
C GLU A 126 27.19 1.60 -8.26
N VAL A 127 28.14 2.09 -7.49
CA VAL A 127 28.11 3.44 -6.89
C VAL A 127 26.77 3.74 -6.20
N GLY A 128 26.20 2.72 -5.49
CA GLY A 128 24.93 2.83 -4.80
C GLY A 128 23.67 2.80 -5.70
N ARG A 129 23.82 2.56 -7.01
CA ARG A 129 22.73 2.52 -8.00
C ARG A 129 22.43 1.10 -8.43
N LEU A 130 21.14 0.77 -8.56
CA LEU A 130 20.71 -0.53 -9.06
C LEU A 130 20.91 -0.59 -10.57
N ARG A 131 21.75 -1.53 -11.02
CA ARG A 131 21.99 -1.77 -12.45
C ARG A 131 21.13 -2.92 -12.98
N GLU A 132 21.14 -4.02 -12.26
CA GLU A 132 20.51 -5.25 -12.72
C GLU A 132 19.96 -6.06 -11.54
N ILE A 133 18.87 -6.76 -11.78
CA ILE A 133 18.37 -7.84 -10.96
C ILE A 133 18.46 -9.13 -11.78
N LYS A 134 19.34 -10.04 -11.37
CA LYS A 134 19.47 -11.36 -12.04
C LYS A 134 18.39 -12.32 -11.59
N HIS A 135 18.24 -12.47 -10.29
CA HIS A 135 17.22 -13.31 -9.68
C HIS A 135 17.00 -12.88 -8.23
N LEU A 136 15.77 -12.84 -7.78
CA LEU A 136 15.43 -12.58 -6.38
C LEU A 136 14.74 -13.81 -5.80
N PRO A 137 15.33 -14.48 -4.79
CA PRO A 137 14.71 -15.63 -4.16
C PRO A 137 13.32 -15.26 -3.60
N LEU A 138 12.40 -16.24 -3.56
CA LEU A 138 11.07 -16.02 -2.98
C LEU A 138 11.12 -15.95 -1.45
N LYS A 139 12.08 -16.65 -0.85
CA LYS A 139 12.34 -16.64 0.61
C LYS A 139 13.83 -16.43 0.85
N TYR A 140 14.11 -15.71 1.92
CA TYR A 140 15.45 -15.36 2.36
C TYR A 140 15.65 -15.83 3.82
#